data_2f62c4d6ddbb243dfadbe07ea8c1e19a
#
_entry.id   2f62c4d6ddbb243dfadbe07ea8c1e19a
#
_cell.length_a   1.000
_cell.length_b   1.000
_cell.length_c   1.000
_cell.angle_alpha   90.00
_cell.angle_beta   90.00
_cell.angle_gamma   90.00
#
_symmetry.space_group_name_H-M   'P 1'
#
loop_
_entity.id
_entity.type
_entity.pdbx_description
1 polymer ?
#
loop_
_entity_poly.entity_id
_entity_poly.type
_entity_poly.pdbx_seq_one_letter_code
_entity_poly.pdbx_strand_id
1 'polypeptide(L)'
;MRLFVAFVLVFFSLAARAASPEKALSGVLEAIEANRPDIALQRVEKLIAEHPNFRLAHLIRGDLLLARARPLQTFGNVPKTVPREKVEDLRAEALSRLQALRDRPNGDRVPRYVLQLREDQKHAIVVDSRRSRLYLFENVAGRAQLVADYYVTLGKNGVEKTREGDQKTPIGVYHVTANLPRQKLTDFYGVGAYPLNYPNAWDRKLGRNGHGIWLHGTPSSTYSRPPRASDGCIVLANTDLEAVGKNLQIGLTPVIIADEIEWTDAASLERERKGLAGALEAWRADWESRDTGRYLRNYDARFSSGGEDLAAWSEHKRKVNAGKAWIKVGLERVSMFQYPREKFVVVSFEQNYRSNNLSNVMRKRQYWVHEGARWKILYEGAE
;
A
#
# COMPACT_ATOMS: atom_id res chain seq x y z
N MET A 1 -23.01 39.43 52.04
CA MET A 1 -21.96 39.01 51.09
C MET A 1 -22.50 37.78 50.37
N ARG A 2 -23.10 38.00 49.18
CA ARG A 2 -23.74 36.94 48.40
C ARG A 2 -22.76 36.46 47.32
N LEU A 3 -22.30 35.20 47.41
CA LEU A 3 -21.47 34.56 46.37
C LEU A 3 -22.37 34.18 45.17
N PHE A 4 -22.09 34.76 44.01
CA PHE A 4 -22.61 34.29 42.72
C PHE A 4 -21.68 33.20 42.19
N VAL A 5 -22.17 31.96 42.15
CA VAL A 5 -21.48 30.85 41.44
C VAL A 5 -21.96 30.88 39.99
N ALA A 6 -21.08 31.31 39.09
CA ALA A 6 -21.34 31.25 37.64
C ALA A 6 -21.07 29.81 37.15
N PHE A 7 -22.12 29.11 36.73
CA PHE A 7 -22.03 27.84 36.06
C PHE A 7 -21.66 28.08 34.60
N VAL A 8 -20.42 27.77 34.21
CA VAL A 8 -19.98 27.80 32.82
C VAL A 8 -20.38 26.45 32.19
N LEU A 9 -21.48 26.48 31.41
CA LEU A 9 -21.88 25.34 30.55
C LEU A 9 -20.93 25.27 29.34
N VAL A 10 -19.97 24.34 29.40
CA VAL A 10 -19.11 23.99 28.25
C VAL A 10 -19.94 23.11 27.31
N PHE A 11 -20.46 23.71 26.25
CA PHE A 11 -21.07 22.96 25.16
C PHE A 11 -19.94 22.22 24.38
N PHE A 12 -19.75 20.94 24.68
CA PHE A 12 -19.04 20.05 23.76
C PHE A 12 -19.93 19.83 22.54
N SER A 13 -19.72 20.59 21.48
CA SER A 13 -20.26 20.26 20.17
C SER A 13 -19.57 19.00 19.68
N LEU A 14 -20.20 17.82 19.88
CA LEU A 14 -19.91 16.62 19.09
C LEU A 14 -20.22 16.97 17.63
N ALA A 15 -19.24 17.45 16.89
CA ALA A 15 -19.32 17.47 15.44
C ALA A 15 -19.47 16.02 15.00
N ALA A 16 -20.68 15.59 14.66
CA ALA A 16 -20.96 14.30 14.06
C ALA A 16 -20.08 14.23 12.80
N ARG A 17 -19.02 13.42 12.86
CA ARG A 17 -18.12 13.19 11.73
C ARG A 17 -18.99 12.57 10.64
N ALA A 18 -19.26 13.31 9.58
CA ALA A 18 -20.03 12.80 8.44
C ALA A 18 -19.44 11.43 8.04
N ALA A 19 -20.32 10.43 7.89
CA ALA A 19 -19.87 9.10 7.48
C ALA A 19 -19.16 9.24 6.14
N SER A 20 -18.00 8.55 5.95
CA SER A 20 -17.34 8.58 4.65
C SER A 20 -18.32 8.13 3.56
N PRO A 21 -18.22 8.66 2.32
CA PRO A 21 -19.11 8.26 1.22
C PRO A 21 -19.10 6.75 0.98
N GLU A 22 -17.96 6.10 1.20
CA GLU A 22 -17.82 4.64 1.13
C GLU A 22 -18.68 3.94 2.19
N LYS A 23 -18.68 4.43 3.42
CA LYS A 23 -19.51 3.89 4.50
C LYS A 23 -21.00 4.17 4.23
N ALA A 24 -21.33 5.32 3.66
CA ALA A 24 -22.70 5.64 3.25
C ALA A 24 -23.19 4.69 2.16
N LEU A 25 -22.39 4.41 1.13
CA LEU A 25 -22.70 3.43 0.09
C LEU A 25 -22.82 2.00 0.66
N SER A 26 -21.91 1.60 1.55
CA SER A 26 -22.03 0.30 2.24
C SER A 26 -23.37 0.16 2.93
N GLY A 27 -23.84 1.19 3.63
CA GLY A 27 -25.16 1.20 4.26
C GLY A 27 -26.33 1.11 3.28
N VAL A 28 -26.17 1.58 2.04
CA VAL A 28 -27.18 1.39 0.96
C VAL A 28 -27.20 -0.09 0.55
N LEU A 29 -26.02 -0.69 0.30
CA LEU A 29 -25.91 -2.10 -0.11
C LEU A 29 -26.43 -3.06 0.97
N GLU A 30 -26.09 -2.81 2.23
CA GLU A 30 -26.63 -3.56 3.38
C GLU A 30 -28.16 -3.50 3.48
N ALA A 31 -28.76 -2.32 3.20
CA ALA A 31 -30.21 -2.18 3.20
C ALA A 31 -30.87 -2.93 2.03
N ILE A 32 -30.21 -3.00 0.87
CA ILE A 32 -30.65 -3.81 -0.28
C ILE A 32 -30.61 -5.30 0.09
N GLU A 33 -29.49 -5.78 0.63
CA GLU A 33 -29.31 -7.18 1.05
C GLU A 33 -30.31 -7.60 2.13
N ALA A 34 -30.65 -6.69 3.04
CA ALA A 34 -31.66 -6.90 4.08
C ALA A 34 -33.11 -6.79 3.55
N ASN A 35 -33.33 -6.68 2.23
CA ASN A 35 -34.63 -6.48 1.59
C ASN A 35 -35.41 -5.28 2.14
N ARG A 36 -34.74 -4.14 2.36
CA ARG A 36 -35.27 -2.87 2.84
C ARG A 36 -35.15 -1.76 1.79
N PRO A 37 -35.85 -1.85 0.66
CA PRO A 37 -35.64 -0.94 -0.49
C PRO A 37 -35.95 0.53 -0.18
N ASP A 38 -36.90 0.84 0.70
CA ASP A 38 -37.23 2.20 1.08
C ASP A 38 -36.07 2.86 1.88
N ILE A 39 -35.48 2.11 2.79
CA ILE A 39 -34.30 2.57 3.54
C ILE A 39 -33.08 2.73 2.60
N ALA A 40 -32.92 1.80 1.67
CA ALA A 40 -31.86 1.89 0.66
C ALA A 40 -32.05 3.15 -0.21
N LEU A 41 -33.28 3.44 -0.65
CA LEU A 41 -33.60 4.62 -1.44
C LEU A 41 -33.30 5.92 -0.67
N GLN A 42 -33.76 6.03 0.57
CA GLN A 42 -33.50 7.19 1.42
C GLN A 42 -31.99 7.43 1.59
N ARG A 43 -31.22 6.37 1.85
CA ARG A 43 -29.77 6.45 2.03
C ARG A 43 -29.04 6.85 0.74
N VAL A 44 -29.43 6.28 -0.42
CA VAL A 44 -28.78 6.61 -1.69
C VAL A 44 -29.10 8.03 -2.14
N GLU A 45 -30.32 8.54 -1.87
CA GLU A 45 -30.71 9.93 -2.16
C GLU A 45 -29.89 10.92 -1.32
N LYS A 46 -29.66 10.61 -0.05
CA LYS A 46 -28.76 11.39 0.79
C LYS A 46 -27.33 11.38 0.24
N LEU A 47 -26.82 10.21 -0.14
CA LEU A 47 -25.47 10.08 -0.73
C LEU A 47 -25.33 10.89 -2.02
N ILE A 48 -26.35 10.91 -2.88
CA ILE A 48 -26.38 11.71 -4.12
C ILE A 48 -26.42 13.20 -3.82
N ALA A 49 -27.18 13.63 -2.80
CA ALA A 49 -27.23 15.03 -2.41
C ALA A 49 -25.87 15.56 -1.94
N GLU A 50 -25.11 14.74 -1.22
CA GLU A 50 -23.74 15.05 -0.76
C GLU A 50 -22.68 14.89 -1.86
N HIS A 51 -22.88 13.93 -2.78
CA HIS A 51 -21.95 13.58 -3.87
C HIS A 51 -22.67 13.44 -5.22
N PRO A 52 -23.08 14.55 -5.85
CA PRO A 52 -23.93 14.53 -7.06
C PRO A 52 -23.25 13.95 -8.29
N ASN A 53 -21.91 13.86 -8.31
CA ASN A 53 -21.12 13.23 -9.36
C ASN A 53 -20.84 11.72 -9.14
N PHE A 54 -21.46 11.07 -8.14
CA PHE A 54 -21.29 9.65 -7.85
C PHE A 54 -22.21 8.77 -8.73
N ARG A 55 -21.76 8.44 -9.92
CA ARG A 55 -22.52 7.73 -10.96
C ARG A 55 -23.10 6.40 -10.49
N LEU A 56 -22.36 5.61 -9.70
CA LEU A 56 -22.88 4.34 -9.16
C LEU A 56 -24.08 4.57 -8.25
N ALA A 57 -24.06 5.60 -7.43
CA ALA A 57 -25.21 5.93 -6.58
C ALA A 57 -26.47 6.26 -7.41
N HIS A 58 -26.33 6.99 -8.51
CA HIS A 58 -27.43 7.26 -9.42
C HIS A 58 -27.97 5.98 -10.09
N LEU A 59 -27.10 5.04 -10.48
CA LEU A 59 -27.52 3.75 -11.05
C LEU A 59 -28.33 2.95 -10.04
N ILE A 60 -27.85 2.84 -8.80
CA ILE A 60 -28.57 2.16 -7.70
C ILE A 60 -29.93 2.80 -7.45
N ARG A 61 -29.98 4.15 -7.39
CA ARG A 61 -31.25 4.88 -7.22
C ARG A 61 -32.23 4.56 -8.35
N GLY A 62 -31.75 4.54 -9.59
CA GLY A 62 -32.59 4.19 -10.75
C GLY A 62 -33.19 2.79 -10.64
N ASP A 63 -32.41 1.80 -10.27
CA ASP A 63 -32.87 0.44 -10.05
C ASP A 63 -33.85 0.34 -8.88
N LEU A 64 -33.62 0.99 -7.75
CA LEU A 64 -34.54 1.01 -6.61
C LEU A 64 -35.88 1.62 -6.96
N LEU A 65 -35.91 2.69 -7.74
CA LEU A 65 -37.16 3.29 -8.25
C LEU A 65 -37.87 2.37 -9.23
N LEU A 66 -37.14 1.72 -10.14
CA LEU A 66 -37.73 0.78 -11.11
C LEU A 66 -38.31 -0.46 -10.43
N ALA A 67 -37.68 -0.93 -9.36
CA ALA A 67 -38.11 -2.07 -8.56
C ALA A 67 -39.52 -1.87 -7.93
N ARG A 68 -39.95 -0.62 -7.73
CA ARG A 68 -41.32 -0.29 -7.27
C ARG A 68 -42.37 -0.54 -8.34
N ALA A 69 -42.00 -0.47 -9.61
CA ALA A 69 -42.93 -0.62 -10.72
C ALA A 69 -42.92 -2.03 -11.32
N ARG A 70 -41.79 -2.74 -11.25
CA ARG A 70 -41.65 -4.10 -11.81
C ARG A 70 -40.45 -4.84 -11.18
N PRO A 71 -40.48 -6.19 -11.17
CA PRO A 71 -39.30 -6.99 -10.75
C PRO A 71 -38.07 -6.68 -11.61
N LEU A 72 -36.92 -6.56 -10.97
CA LEU A 72 -35.64 -6.41 -11.66
C LEU A 72 -35.06 -7.79 -11.98
N GLN A 73 -34.53 -7.96 -13.20
CA GLN A 73 -33.85 -9.18 -13.61
C GLN A 73 -32.32 -9.06 -13.47
N THR A 74 -31.78 -7.84 -13.51
CA THR A 74 -30.36 -7.56 -13.44
C THR A 74 -30.13 -6.24 -12.70
N PHE A 75 -28.92 -6.02 -12.24
CA PHE A 75 -28.47 -4.72 -11.73
C PHE A 75 -28.10 -3.80 -12.90
N GLY A 76 -28.43 -2.51 -12.80
CA GLY A 76 -28.09 -1.49 -13.80
C GLY A 76 -29.03 -1.48 -14.99
N ASN A 77 -30.33 -1.30 -14.73
CA ASN A 77 -31.34 -1.15 -15.79
C ASN A 77 -31.31 0.28 -16.33
N VAL A 78 -30.84 0.45 -17.55
CA VAL A 78 -30.75 1.73 -18.24
C VAL A 78 -31.40 1.65 -19.64
N PRO A 79 -31.81 2.78 -20.25
CA PRO A 79 -32.27 2.80 -21.64
C PRO A 79 -31.23 2.20 -22.58
N LYS A 80 -31.70 1.56 -23.66
CA LYS A 80 -30.82 0.95 -24.70
C LYS A 80 -29.89 1.95 -25.39
N THR A 81 -30.15 3.24 -25.25
CA THR A 81 -29.30 4.34 -25.76
C THR A 81 -28.02 4.56 -24.96
N VAL A 82 -27.95 4.04 -23.74
CA VAL A 82 -26.72 4.12 -22.92
C VAL A 82 -25.74 3.05 -23.39
N PRO A 83 -24.47 3.42 -23.68
CA PRO A 83 -23.45 2.46 -24.06
C PRO A 83 -23.29 1.33 -23.03
N ARG A 84 -23.36 0.10 -23.48
CA ARG A 84 -23.30 -1.10 -22.62
C ARG A 84 -22.04 -1.12 -21.75
N GLU A 85 -20.90 -0.73 -22.31
CA GLU A 85 -19.62 -0.66 -21.61
C GLU A 85 -19.70 0.20 -20.34
N LYS A 86 -20.35 1.38 -20.40
CA LYS A 86 -20.52 2.25 -19.22
C LYS A 86 -21.36 1.62 -18.12
N VAL A 87 -22.29 0.75 -18.45
CA VAL A 87 -23.09 0.02 -17.47
C VAL A 87 -22.28 -1.11 -16.86
N GLU A 88 -21.54 -1.86 -17.66
CA GLU A 88 -20.64 -2.91 -17.19
C GLU A 88 -19.55 -2.34 -16.26
N ASP A 89 -19.02 -1.18 -16.56
CA ASP A 89 -18.07 -0.45 -15.69
C ASP A 89 -18.65 -0.18 -14.30
N LEU A 90 -19.89 0.31 -14.22
CA LEU A 90 -20.56 0.55 -12.94
C LEU A 90 -20.95 -0.75 -12.22
N ARG A 91 -21.26 -1.81 -12.96
CA ARG A 91 -21.48 -3.15 -12.40
C ARG A 91 -20.20 -3.71 -11.78
N ALA A 92 -19.08 -3.56 -12.47
CA ALA A 92 -17.79 -4.00 -11.96
C ALA A 92 -17.39 -3.22 -10.68
N GLU A 93 -17.66 -1.90 -10.65
CA GLU A 93 -17.44 -1.10 -9.45
C GLU A 93 -18.33 -1.55 -8.28
N ALA A 94 -19.64 -1.76 -8.52
CA ALA A 94 -20.57 -2.24 -7.50
C ALA A 94 -20.15 -3.60 -6.94
N LEU A 95 -19.80 -4.54 -7.83
CA LEU A 95 -19.35 -5.89 -7.44
C LEU A 95 -18.08 -5.83 -6.58
N SER A 96 -17.07 -5.04 -7.01
CA SER A 96 -15.82 -4.88 -6.25
C SER A 96 -16.06 -4.32 -4.84
N ARG A 97 -16.97 -3.32 -4.71
CA ARG A 97 -17.30 -2.73 -3.40
C ARG A 97 -18.10 -3.70 -2.52
N LEU A 98 -19.04 -4.45 -3.11
CA LEU A 98 -19.81 -5.45 -2.39
C LEU A 98 -18.94 -6.60 -1.89
N GLN A 99 -18.02 -7.10 -2.72
CA GLN A 99 -17.08 -8.13 -2.32
C GLN A 99 -16.17 -7.65 -1.17
N ALA A 100 -15.65 -6.42 -1.26
CA ALA A 100 -14.84 -5.85 -0.19
C ALA A 100 -15.60 -5.69 1.14
N LEU A 101 -16.91 -5.41 1.08
CA LEU A 101 -17.78 -5.34 2.27
C LEU A 101 -17.93 -6.71 2.94
N ARG A 102 -18.10 -7.77 2.15
CA ARG A 102 -18.27 -9.15 2.63
C ARG A 102 -16.96 -9.77 3.13
N ASP A 103 -15.86 -9.50 2.44
CA ASP A 103 -14.54 -10.11 2.67
C ASP A 103 -13.64 -9.25 3.55
N ARG A 104 -14.21 -8.47 4.48
CA ARG A 104 -13.40 -7.67 5.40
C ARG A 104 -12.49 -8.59 6.22
N PRO A 105 -11.19 -8.25 6.35
CA PRO A 105 -10.30 -9.02 7.21
C PRO A 105 -10.77 -8.96 8.66
N ASN A 106 -10.78 -10.10 9.33
CA ASN A 106 -11.06 -10.16 10.77
C ASN A 106 -10.00 -9.36 11.53
N GLY A 107 -10.38 -8.69 12.62
CA GLY A 107 -9.56 -7.70 13.34
C GLY A 107 -8.17 -8.15 13.79
N ASP A 108 -7.93 -9.48 13.94
CA ASP A 108 -6.64 -10.05 14.35
C ASP A 108 -5.72 -10.43 13.18
N ARG A 109 -6.18 -10.25 11.94
CA ARG A 109 -5.40 -10.54 10.75
C ARG A 109 -4.53 -9.36 10.35
N VAL A 110 -3.27 -9.66 10.00
CA VAL A 110 -2.27 -8.70 9.53
C VAL A 110 -1.83 -9.04 8.10
N PRO A 111 -1.43 -8.04 7.29
CA PRO A 111 -0.93 -8.31 5.95
C PRO A 111 0.45 -8.96 6.05
N ARG A 112 0.64 -10.12 5.44
CA ARG A 112 1.92 -10.84 5.44
C ARG A 112 3.09 -10.02 4.93
N TYR A 113 2.79 -9.02 4.08
CA TYR A 113 3.82 -8.21 3.44
C TYR A 113 4.54 -7.23 4.36
N VAL A 114 3.99 -6.90 5.54
CA VAL A 114 4.57 -5.91 6.48
C VAL A 114 5.09 -6.63 7.72
N LEU A 115 6.32 -7.16 7.65
CA LEU A 115 6.94 -7.84 8.78
C LEU A 115 7.36 -6.85 9.87
N GLN A 116 7.95 -5.71 9.46
CA GLN A 116 8.41 -4.69 10.38
C GLN A 116 8.43 -3.31 9.73
N LEU A 117 7.83 -2.33 10.39
CA LEU A 117 7.97 -0.92 10.09
C LEU A 117 9.11 -0.32 10.92
N ARG A 118 9.82 0.65 10.36
CA ARG A 118 10.80 1.48 11.06
C ARG A 118 10.09 2.38 12.08
N GLU A 119 10.80 2.83 13.09
CA GLU A 119 10.26 3.72 14.13
C GLU A 119 9.71 5.03 13.57
N ASP A 120 10.34 5.59 12.53
CA ASP A 120 9.98 6.83 11.89
C ASP A 120 8.92 6.69 10.77
N GLN A 121 8.56 5.48 10.37
CA GLN A 121 7.45 5.18 9.45
C GLN A 121 6.15 5.10 10.23
N LYS A 122 5.36 6.18 10.24
CA LYS A 122 4.10 6.24 11.01
C LYS A 122 2.99 5.37 10.39
N HIS A 123 2.99 5.24 9.07
CA HIS A 123 1.96 4.51 8.32
C HIS A 123 2.58 3.69 7.20
N ALA A 124 1.82 2.67 6.76
CA ALA A 124 2.08 1.88 5.57
C ALA A 124 0.80 1.74 4.74
N ILE A 125 0.97 1.59 3.43
CA ILE A 125 -0.12 1.30 2.50
C ILE A 125 0.10 -0.09 1.90
N VAL A 126 -0.97 -0.90 1.85
CA VAL A 126 -1.01 -2.15 1.09
C VAL A 126 -2.19 -2.11 0.12
N VAL A 127 -1.91 -2.30 -1.17
CA VAL A 127 -2.93 -2.31 -2.23
C VAL A 127 -3.21 -3.74 -2.66
N ASP A 128 -4.48 -4.13 -2.56
CA ASP A 128 -5.04 -5.37 -3.11
C ASP A 128 -5.61 -5.09 -4.49
N SER A 129 -4.93 -5.55 -5.53
CA SER A 129 -5.36 -5.25 -6.89
C SER A 129 -6.56 -6.07 -7.34
N ARG A 130 -6.75 -7.27 -6.79
CA ARG A 130 -7.91 -8.13 -7.09
C ARG A 130 -9.19 -7.51 -6.55
N ARG A 131 -9.14 -6.98 -5.32
CA ARG A 131 -10.28 -6.37 -4.64
C ARG A 131 -10.47 -4.89 -4.95
N SER A 132 -9.53 -4.27 -5.68
CA SER A 132 -9.52 -2.82 -5.91
C SER A 132 -9.61 -2.04 -4.60
N ARG A 133 -8.76 -2.42 -3.63
CA ARG A 133 -8.71 -1.82 -2.28
C ARG A 133 -7.30 -1.37 -1.93
N LEU A 134 -7.24 -0.24 -1.26
CA LEU A 134 -6.07 0.29 -0.59
C LEU A 134 -6.33 0.23 0.92
N TYR A 135 -5.47 -0.43 1.66
CA TYR A 135 -5.50 -0.52 3.11
C TYR A 135 -4.43 0.38 3.70
N LEU A 136 -4.83 1.24 4.63
CA LEU A 136 -3.95 2.11 5.40
C LEU A 136 -3.71 1.49 6.77
N PHE A 137 -2.44 1.30 7.11
CA PHE A 137 -2.01 0.77 8.40
C PHE A 137 -1.23 1.83 9.17
N GLU A 138 -1.44 1.88 10.48
CA GLU A 138 -0.62 2.64 11.42
C GLU A 138 0.49 1.76 11.99
N ASN A 139 1.63 2.35 12.28
CA ASN A 139 2.75 1.71 12.93
C ASN A 139 2.56 1.72 14.46
N VAL A 140 2.27 0.58 15.02
CA VAL A 140 2.21 0.38 16.47
C VAL A 140 3.38 -0.49 16.91
N ALA A 141 4.44 0.13 17.40
CA ALA A 141 5.66 -0.54 17.84
C ALA A 141 6.26 -1.50 16.78
N GLY A 142 6.36 -1.02 15.53
CA GLY A 142 6.90 -1.78 14.39
C GLY A 142 5.89 -2.68 13.68
N ARG A 143 4.65 -2.79 14.19
CA ARG A 143 3.58 -3.65 13.64
C ARG A 143 2.55 -2.83 12.89
N ALA A 144 2.03 -3.39 11.80
CA ALA A 144 0.96 -2.77 11.02
C ALA A 144 -0.40 -3.04 11.66
N GLN A 145 -1.08 -1.99 12.10
CA GLN A 145 -2.46 -2.04 12.60
C GLN A 145 -3.39 -1.36 11.59
N LEU A 146 -4.44 -2.05 11.14
CA LEU A 146 -5.39 -1.51 10.16
C LEU A 146 -6.15 -0.30 10.73
N VAL A 147 -6.10 0.82 10.00
CA VAL A 147 -6.78 2.07 10.34
C VAL A 147 -8.01 2.29 9.46
N ALA A 148 -7.84 2.11 8.15
CA ALA A 148 -8.87 2.35 7.16
C ALA A 148 -8.59 1.59 5.87
N ASP A 149 -9.64 1.44 5.05
CA ASP A 149 -9.54 0.91 3.70
C ASP A 149 -10.36 1.77 2.74
N TYR A 150 -9.90 1.84 1.49
CA TYR A 150 -10.46 2.72 0.46
C TYR A 150 -10.60 1.97 -0.86
N TYR A 151 -11.65 2.28 -1.62
CA TYR A 151 -11.79 1.80 -2.99
C TYR A 151 -10.77 2.49 -3.90
N VAL A 152 -10.14 1.73 -4.80
CA VAL A 152 -9.19 2.25 -5.77
C VAL A 152 -9.44 1.73 -7.18
N THR A 153 -9.15 2.58 -8.16
CA THR A 153 -9.03 2.21 -9.56
C THR A 153 -7.57 1.95 -9.89
N LEU A 154 -7.31 0.91 -10.65
CA LEU A 154 -5.97 0.48 -11.06
C LEU A 154 -5.83 0.42 -12.59
N GLY A 155 -4.66 -0.01 -13.08
CA GLY A 155 -4.36 -0.11 -14.50
C GLY A 155 -5.39 -0.89 -15.29
N LYS A 156 -5.88 -0.34 -16.42
CA LYS A 156 -6.91 -0.95 -17.26
C LYS A 156 -6.49 -2.31 -17.84
N ASN A 157 -5.20 -2.51 -18.05
CA ASN A 157 -4.65 -3.78 -18.50
C ASN A 157 -4.19 -4.68 -17.34
N GLY A 158 -4.65 -4.38 -16.10
CA GLY A 158 -4.35 -5.15 -14.91
C GLY A 158 -3.07 -4.74 -14.20
N VAL A 159 -2.37 -5.71 -13.66
CA VAL A 159 -1.14 -5.55 -12.89
C VAL A 159 0.05 -6.17 -13.59
N GLU A 160 1.24 -6.11 -12.95
CA GLU A 160 2.50 -6.61 -13.50
C GLU A 160 3.03 -5.73 -14.64
N LYS A 161 3.23 -4.46 -14.29
CA LYS A 161 3.86 -3.49 -15.19
C LYS A 161 5.28 -3.92 -15.52
N THR A 162 5.60 -3.97 -16.83
CA THR A 162 6.92 -4.35 -17.31
C THR A 162 7.57 -3.29 -18.18
N ARG A 163 6.76 -2.47 -18.89
CA ARG A 163 7.25 -1.44 -19.82
C ARG A 163 6.39 -0.17 -19.76
N GLU A 164 6.96 0.91 -20.22
CA GLU A 164 6.23 2.17 -20.38
C GLU A 164 5.03 2.00 -21.32
N GLY A 165 3.91 2.66 -21.01
CA GLY A 165 2.70 2.65 -21.84
C GLY A 165 1.87 1.36 -21.77
N ASP A 166 2.25 0.34 -21.01
CA ASP A 166 1.49 -0.92 -20.93
C ASP A 166 0.16 -0.83 -20.15
N GLN A 167 -0.09 0.32 -19.51
CA GLN A 167 -1.30 0.64 -18.77
C GLN A 167 -1.58 -0.33 -17.62
N LYS A 168 -0.52 -0.87 -17.02
CA LYS A 168 -0.57 -1.78 -15.89
C LYS A 168 -0.03 -1.11 -14.62
N THR A 169 -0.59 -1.51 -13.49
CA THR A 169 -0.07 -1.15 -12.17
C THR A 169 1.06 -2.10 -11.80
N PRO A 170 2.22 -1.63 -11.30
CA PRO A 170 3.31 -2.53 -10.90
C PRO A 170 2.96 -3.32 -9.64
N ILE A 171 3.55 -4.50 -9.48
CA ILE A 171 3.56 -5.30 -8.25
C ILE A 171 4.92 -5.12 -7.58
N GLY A 172 4.92 -4.83 -6.27
CA GLY A 172 6.18 -4.66 -5.55
C GLY A 172 6.09 -3.84 -4.27
N VAL A 173 7.25 -3.49 -3.74
CA VAL A 173 7.43 -2.66 -2.54
C VAL A 173 8.00 -1.31 -2.96
N TYR A 174 7.22 -0.26 -2.79
CA TYR A 174 7.52 1.12 -3.18
C TYR A 174 7.44 2.05 -1.96
N HIS A 175 7.73 3.33 -2.17
CA HIS A 175 7.45 4.39 -1.22
C HIS A 175 7.03 5.68 -1.94
N VAL A 176 6.36 6.55 -1.21
CA VAL A 176 5.94 7.87 -1.71
C VAL A 176 7.16 8.77 -1.82
N THR A 177 7.37 9.41 -2.98
CA THR A 177 8.57 10.24 -3.26
C THR A 177 8.31 11.73 -3.21
N ALA A 178 7.07 12.16 -3.44
CA ALA A 178 6.70 13.58 -3.46
C ALA A 178 5.23 13.78 -3.10
N ASN A 179 4.88 15.03 -2.77
CA ASN A 179 3.51 15.53 -2.70
C ASN A 179 3.35 16.61 -3.78
N LEU A 180 2.49 16.34 -4.76
CA LEU A 180 2.17 17.26 -5.83
C LEU A 180 0.79 17.89 -5.55
N PRO A 181 0.74 19.16 -5.12
CA PRO A 181 -0.53 19.81 -4.80
C PRO A 181 -1.31 20.14 -6.06
N ARG A 182 -2.66 20.26 -5.95
CA ARG A 182 -3.60 20.52 -7.04
C ARG A 182 -3.15 21.68 -7.97
N GLN A 183 -2.60 22.74 -7.41
CA GLN A 183 -2.20 23.95 -8.15
C GLN A 183 -1.11 23.67 -9.22
N LYS A 184 -0.38 22.57 -9.08
CA LYS A 184 0.67 22.12 -10.02
C LYS A 184 0.20 21.06 -11.01
N LEU A 185 -1.08 20.68 -10.97
CA LEU A 185 -1.64 19.56 -11.71
C LEU A 185 -2.87 19.99 -12.52
N THR A 186 -3.17 19.26 -13.60
CA THR A 186 -4.44 19.38 -14.31
C THR A 186 -5.57 18.74 -13.47
N ASP A 187 -6.83 19.06 -13.78
CA ASP A 187 -8.01 18.50 -13.09
C ASP A 187 -8.08 16.96 -13.19
N PHE A 188 -7.38 16.36 -14.15
CA PHE A 188 -7.27 14.91 -14.32
C PHE A 188 -6.80 14.18 -13.03
N TYR A 189 -5.96 14.83 -12.24
CA TYR A 189 -5.37 14.29 -11.01
C TYR A 189 -6.15 14.66 -9.74
N GLY A 190 -7.26 15.37 -9.87
CA GLY A 190 -8.14 15.76 -8.77
C GLY A 190 -7.47 16.71 -7.76
N VAL A 191 -7.56 16.37 -6.49
CA VAL A 191 -7.06 17.22 -5.38
C VAL A 191 -5.55 17.15 -5.17
N GLY A 192 -4.84 16.23 -5.85
CA GLY A 192 -3.39 16.10 -5.74
C GLY A 192 -2.86 14.75 -6.21
N ALA A 193 -1.55 14.58 -6.12
CA ALA A 193 -0.89 13.33 -6.46
C ALA A 193 0.35 13.06 -5.60
N TYR A 194 0.62 11.78 -5.38
CA TYR A 194 1.76 11.26 -4.63
C TYR A 194 2.51 10.25 -5.49
N PRO A 195 3.59 10.66 -6.18
CA PRO A 195 4.44 9.77 -6.95
C PRO A 195 5.07 8.67 -6.12
N LEU A 196 5.23 7.48 -6.73
CA LEU A 196 5.94 6.34 -6.18
C LEU A 196 7.30 6.17 -6.85
N ASN A 197 8.26 5.56 -6.16
CA ASN A 197 9.61 5.27 -6.67
C ASN A 197 9.65 4.08 -7.66
N TYR A 198 8.65 3.97 -8.55
CA TYR A 198 8.69 3.02 -9.67
C TYR A 198 9.52 3.58 -10.83
N PRO A 199 10.42 2.79 -11.48
CA PRO A 199 10.86 1.45 -11.10
C PRO A 199 11.83 1.45 -9.90
N ASN A 200 11.63 0.52 -8.95
CA ASN A 200 12.54 0.33 -7.83
C ASN A 200 13.80 -0.46 -8.25
N ALA A 201 14.70 -0.80 -7.31
CA ALA A 201 15.93 -1.53 -7.62
C ALA A 201 15.67 -2.92 -8.20
N TRP A 202 14.63 -3.62 -7.73
CA TRP A 202 14.25 -4.93 -8.26
C TRP A 202 13.63 -4.85 -9.65
N ASP A 203 12.76 -3.88 -9.89
CA ASP A 203 12.19 -3.62 -11.20
C ASP A 203 13.27 -3.39 -12.25
N ARG A 204 14.27 -2.54 -11.92
CA ARG A 204 15.42 -2.28 -12.80
C ARG A 204 16.26 -3.53 -13.05
N LYS A 205 16.49 -4.37 -12.02
CA LYS A 205 17.20 -5.64 -12.17
C LYS A 205 16.46 -6.61 -13.10
N LEU A 206 15.12 -6.57 -13.12
CA LEU A 206 14.28 -7.35 -14.03
C LEU A 206 14.10 -6.70 -15.41
N GLY A 207 14.79 -5.58 -15.71
CA GLY A 207 14.66 -4.86 -16.97
C GLY A 207 13.32 -4.13 -17.14
N ARG A 208 12.54 -3.97 -16.07
CA ARG A 208 11.28 -3.21 -16.10
C ARG A 208 11.57 -1.72 -16.22
N ASN A 209 10.78 -1.02 -16.99
CA ASN A 209 10.95 0.41 -17.26
C ASN A 209 9.64 1.20 -17.22
N GLY A 210 9.73 2.50 -17.54
CA GLY A 210 8.64 3.46 -17.45
C GLY A 210 8.69 4.30 -16.17
N HIS A 211 7.69 5.15 -16.00
CA HIS A 211 7.59 6.10 -14.88
C HIS A 211 6.12 6.48 -14.66
N GLY A 212 5.86 7.43 -13.74
CA GLY A 212 4.54 8.03 -13.58
C GLY A 212 3.50 7.16 -12.89
N ILE A 213 3.92 6.28 -11.98
CA ILE A 213 3.01 5.54 -11.12
C ILE A 213 2.76 6.36 -9.86
N TRP A 214 1.52 6.86 -9.71
CA TRP A 214 1.12 7.79 -8.66
C TRP A 214 -0.12 7.30 -7.92
N LEU A 215 -0.26 7.68 -6.65
CA LEU A 215 -1.54 7.76 -5.98
C LEU A 215 -2.12 9.14 -6.33
N HIS A 216 -3.36 9.23 -6.86
CA HIS A 216 -3.97 10.51 -7.19
C HIS A 216 -5.49 10.49 -7.12
N GLY A 217 -6.12 11.65 -7.16
CA GLY A 217 -7.57 11.81 -7.13
C GLY A 217 -8.24 11.62 -8.48
N THR A 218 -9.54 11.83 -8.50
CA THR A 218 -10.39 11.82 -9.71
C THR A 218 -10.64 13.25 -10.20
N PRO A 219 -10.91 13.46 -11.51
CA PRO A 219 -11.39 14.75 -11.99
C PRO A 219 -12.60 15.25 -11.21
N SER A 220 -12.74 16.57 -11.08
CA SER A 220 -13.82 17.21 -10.31
C SER A 220 -15.24 16.79 -10.72
N SER A 221 -15.43 16.41 -11.98
CA SER A 221 -16.70 15.92 -12.53
C SER A 221 -17.01 14.44 -12.23
N THR A 222 -16.12 13.73 -11.53
CA THR A 222 -16.23 12.28 -11.34
C THR A 222 -15.89 11.92 -9.90
N TYR A 223 -16.78 11.24 -9.18
CA TYR A 223 -16.51 10.79 -7.83
C TYR A 223 -15.54 9.61 -7.81
N SER A 224 -15.81 8.58 -8.60
CA SER A 224 -14.99 7.35 -8.71
C SER A 224 -14.95 6.85 -10.15
N ARG A 225 -14.00 5.96 -10.42
CA ARG A 225 -13.84 5.28 -11.72
C ARG A 225 -14.04 3.77 -11.55
N PRO A 226 -14.30 3.01 -12.63
CA PRO A 226 -14.31 1.54 -12.59
C PRO A 226 -13.01 0.96 -12.02
N PRO A 227 -13.02 -0.30 -11.54
CA PRO A 227 -11.85 -0.93 -10.92
C PRO A 227 -10.59 -0.94 -11.82
N ARG A 228 -10.79 -1.01 -13.15
CA ARG A 228 -9.74 -1.10 -14.16
C ARG A 228 -9.88 0.04 -15.19
N ALA A 229 -9.49 1.25 -14.81
CA ALA A 229 -9.69 2.44 -15.64
C ALA A 229 -8.57 3.49 -15.55
N SER A 230 -7.37 3.12 -15.07
CA SER A 230 -6.19 4.00 -15.07
C SER A 230 -5.13 3.51 -16.08
N ASP A 231 -4.17 4.37 -16.36
CA ASP A 231 -3.00 4.00 -17.17
C ASP A 231 -1.84 3.43 -16.33
N GLY A 232 -2.17 2.91 -15.13
CA GLY A 232 -1.23 2.28 -14.20
C GLY A 232 -1.19 2.91 -12.81
N CYS A 233 -1.71 4.13 -12.66
CA CYS A 233 -1.82 4.81 -11.37
C CYS A 233 -2.86 4.14 -10.45
N ILE A 234 -2.75 4.44 -9.16
CA ILE A 234 -3.70 4.07 -8.11
C ILE A 234 -4.58 5.30 -7.88
N VAL A 235 -5.84 5.25 -8.33
CA VAL A 235 -6.76 6.40 -8.31
C VAL A 235 -7.79 6.23 -7.20
N LEU A 236 -7.92 7.24 -6.34
CA LEU A 236 -8.88 7.31 -5.25
C LEU A 236 -9.94 8.37 -5.52
N ALA A 237 -11.08 8.29 -4.87
CA ALA A 237 -11.96 9.46 -4.77
C ALA A 237 -11.21 10.62 -4.08
N ASN A 238 -11.53 11.85 -4.42
CA ASN A 238 -10.80 13.02 -3.91
C ASN A 238 -10.81 13.09 -2.36
N THR A 239 -11.96 12.83 -1.75
CA THR A 239 -12.11 12.79 -0.28
C THR A 239 -11.24 11.72 0.37
N ASP A 240 -11.10 10.57 -0.29
CA ASP A 240 -10.31 9.45 0.20
C ASP A 240 -8.82 9.73 0.04
N LEU A 241 -8.42 10.36 -1.09
CA LEU A 241 -7.04 10.80 -1.26
C LEU A 241 -6.61 11.83 -0.23
N GLU A 242 -7.49 12.79 0.12
CA GLU A 242 -7.22 13.76 1.19
C GLU A 242 -7.07 13.08 2.56
N ALA A 243 -7.90 12.07 2.85
CA ALA A 243 -7.81 11.31 4.09
C ALA A 243 -6.51 10.51 4.16
N VAL A 244 -6.13 9.81 3.09
CA VAL A 244 -4.86 9.08 2.97
C VAL A 244 -3.68 10.05 3.05
N GLY A 245 -3.75 11.17 2.31
CA GLY A 245 -2.67 12.16 2.20
C GLY A 245 -2.20 12.73 3.53
N LYS A 246 -3.11 12.89 4.51
CA LYS A 246 -2.80 13.34 5.88
C LYS A 246 -1.85 12.40 6.64
N ASN A 247 -1.77 11.15 6.20
CA ASN A 247 -1.00 10.08 6.83
C ASN A 247 0.29 9.75 6.06
N LEU A 248 0.56 10.41 4.94
CA LEU A 248 1.73 10.13 4.12
C LEU A 248 2.95 10.92 4.58
N GLN A 249 4.07 10.26 4.68
CA GLN A 249 5.39 10.83 4.90
C GLN A 249 6.22 10.65 3.63
N ILE A 250 6.64 11.77 3.04
CA ILE A 250 7.46 11.76 1.81
C ILE A 250 8.81 11.11 2.08
N GLY A 251 9.20 10.16 1.22
CA GLY A 251 10.42 9.37 1.35
C GLY A 251 10.34 8.23 2.39
N LEU A 252 9.24 8.11 3.15
CA LEU A 252 9.15 7.17 4.27
C LEU A 252 7.98 6.19 4.17
N THR A 253 6.78 6.65 3.80
CA THR A 253 5.59 5.78 3.77
C THR A 253 5.75 4.69 2.72
N PRO A 254 5.85 3.40 3.12
CA PRO A 254 5.90 2.29 2.18
C PRO A 254 4.53 2.07 1.54
N VAL A 255 4.56 1.71 0.25
CA VAL A 255 3.40 1.34 -0.56
C VAL A 255 3.66 -0.02 -1.18
N ILE A 256 3.04 -1.05 -0.62
CA ILE A 256 3.12 -2.42 -1.12
C ILE A 256 1.94 -2.65 -2.06
N ILE A 257 2.20 -3.08 -3.30
CA ILE A 257 1.17 -3.39 -4.28
C ILE A 257 1.23 -4.88 -4.57
N ALA A 258 0.15 -5.59 -4.26
CA ALA A 258 0.01 -7.03 -4.44
C ALA A 258 -1.17 -7.36 -5.35
N ASP A 259 -1.18 -8.57 -5.93
CA ASP A 259 -2.35 -9.09 -6.65
C ASP A 259 -3.55 -9.23 -5.71
N GLU A 260 -3.31 -9.89 -4.60
CA GLU A 260 -4.23 -10.14 -3.51
C GLU A 260 -3.44 -10.10 -2.20
N ILE A 261 -4.02 -9.54 -1.15
CA ILE A 261 -3.37 -9.52 0.15
C ILE A 261 -3.47 -10.90 0.79
N GLU A 262 -2.32 -11.45 1.13
CA GLU A 262 -2.21 -12.62 1.99
C GLU A 262 -2.34 -12.16 3.45
N TRP A 263 -3.47 -12.50 4.07
CA TRP A 263 -3.73 -12.23 5.47
C TRP A 263 -3.24 -13.39 6.33
N THR A 264 -2.47 -13.08 7.37
CA THR A 264 -1.92 -14.07 8.31
C THR A 264 -2.24 -13.69 9.75
N ASP A 265 -1.97 -14.57 10.69
CA ASP A 265 -2.02 -14.25 12.12
C ASP A 265 -0.74 -13.53 12.58
N ALA A 266 -0.88 -12.65 13.56
CA ALA A 266 0.22 -11.85 14.08
C ALA A 266 1.36 -12.70 14.69
N ALA A 267 1.06 -13.87 15.25
CA ALA A 267 2.07 -14.74 15.86
C ALA A 267 2.97 -15.42 14.80
N SER A 268 2.38 -15.84 13.69
CA SER A 268 3.13 -16.38 12.55
C SER A 268 4.05 -15.33 11.93
N LEU A 269 3.53 -14.11 11.70
CA LEU A 269 4.33 -13.00 11.17
C LEU A 269 5.48 -12.64 12.13
N GLU A 270 5.23 -12.64 13.42
CA GLU A 270 6.25 -12.35 14.45
C GLU A 270 7.36 -13.42 14.50
N ARG A 271 7.02 -14.70 14.30
CA ARG A 271 8.04 -15.78 14.20
C ARG A 271 8.95 -15.56 12.99
N GLU A 272 8.37 -15.24 11.83
CA GLU A 272 9.11 -14.97 10.59
C GLU A 272 10.02 -13.73 10.77
N ARG A 273 9.48 -12.65 11.31
CA ARG A 273 10.22 -11.43 11.64
C ARG A 273 11.42 -11.69 12.56
N LYS A 274 11.20 -12.43 13.65
CA LYS A 274 12.28 -12.79 14.60
C LYS A 274 13.34 -13.65 13.96
N GLY A 275 12.97 -14.61 13.12
CA GLY A 275 13.91 -15.44 12.38
C GLY A 275 14.81 -14.63 11.46
N LEU A 276 14.22 -13.68 10.71
CA LEU A 276 14.99 -12.80 9.83
C LEU A 276 15.83 -11.79 10.61
N ALA A 277 15.31 -11.21 11.69
CA ALA A 277 16.08 -10.30 12.55
C ALA A 277 17.30 -11.01 13.16
N GLY A 278 17.16 -12.27 13.59
CA GLY A 278 18.28 -13.09 14.06
C GLY A 278 19.33 -13.35 12.96
N ALA A 279 18.90 -13.59 11.72
CA ALA A 279 19.81 -13.77 10.59
C ALA A 279 20.56 -12.47 10.23
N LEU A 280 19.86 -11.32 10.26
CA LEU A 280 20.47 -10.00 10.04
C LEU A 280 21.53 -9.69 11.10
N GLU A 281 21.26 -10.01 12.35
CA GLU A 281 22.22 -9.83 13.45
C GLU A 281 23.41 -10.78 13.34
N ALA A 282 23.20 -12.04 12.93
CA ALA A 282 24.27 -13.00 12.68
C ALA A 282 25.19 -12.52 11.54
N TRP A 283 24.62 -12.00 10.44
CA TRP A 283 25.38 -11.40 9.34
C TRP A 283 26.23 -10.21 9.84
N ARG A 284 25.64 -9.34 10.67
CA ARG A 284 26.36 -8.21 11.26
C ARG A 284 27.54 -8.67 12.12
N ALA A 285 27.31 -9.63 13.00
CA ALA A 285 28.34 -10.19 13.88
C ALA A 285 29.45 -10.91 13.10
N ASP A 286 29.09 -11.67 12.06
CA ASP A 286 30.04 -12.34 11.17
C ASP A 286 30.92 -11.31 10.43
N TRP A 287 30.34 -10.18 10.02
CA TRP A 287 31.13 -9.09 9.42
C TRP A 287 32.11 -8.44 10.42
N GLU A 288 31.67 -8.15 11.65
CA GLU A 288 32.54 -7.60 12.71
C GLU A 288 33.64 -8.58 13.12
N SER A 289 33.42 -9.88 13.00
CA SER A 289 34.47 -10.90 13.32
C SER A 289 35.67 -10.86 12.38
N ARG A 290 35.55 -10.25 11.20
CA ARG A 290 36.51 -10.24 10.10
C ARG A 290 36.81 -11.61 9.50
N ASP A 291 36.15 -12.66 9.97
CA ASP A 291 36.16 -13.97 9.33
C ASP A 291 35.32 -13.91 8.04
N THR A 292 36.03 -13.66 6.92
CA THR A 292 35.37 -13.51 5.62
C THR A 292 34.66 -14.79 5.20
N GLY A 293 35.11 -15.96 5.62
CA GLY A 293 34.42 -17.23 5.35
C GLY A 293 33.06 -17.30 6.07
N ARG A 294 33.01 -16.91 7.35
CA ARG A 294 31.76 -16.81 8.10
C ARG A 294 30.82 -15.77 7.48
N TYR A 295 31.31 -14.59 7.17
CA TYR A 295 30.56 -13.51 6.55
C TYR A 295 29.92 -13.94 5.22
N LEU A 296 30.69 -14.60 4.33
CA LEU A 296 30.22 -15.02 3.00
C LEU A 296 29.19 -16.15 3.06
N ARG A 297 29.14 -16.93 4.14
CA ARG A 297 28.09 -17.95 4.34
C ARG A 297 26.67 -17.37 4.46
N ASN A 298 26.54 -16.07 4.71
CA ASN A 298 25.24 -15.38 4.76
C ASN A 298 24.69 -15.05 3.34
N TYR A 299 25.45 -15.28 2.29
CA TYR A 299 25.07 -14.94 0.91
C TYR A 299 24.56 -16.17 0.15
N ASP A 300 23.52 -15.99 -0.66
CA ASP A 300 22.97 -17.01 -1.57
C ASP A 300 23.91 -17.22 -2.76
N ALA A 301 23.96 -18.43 -3.32
CA ALA A 301 24.80 -18.71 -4.50
C ALA A 301 24.43 -17.86 -5.74
N ARG A 302 23.19 -17.37 -5.81
CA ARG A 302 22.68 -16.48 -6.87
C ARG A 302 22.90 -15.00 -6.56
N PHE A 303 23.65 -14.68 -5.51
CA PHE A 303 23.87 -13.29 -5.08
C PHE A 303 24.40 -12.42 -6.21
N SER A 304 23.92 -11.17 -6.25
CA SER A 304 24.50 -10.13 -7.10
C SER A 304 24.36 -8.75 -6.48
N SER A 305 25.36 -7.89 -6.68
CA SER A 305 25.39 -6.50 -6.21
C SER A 305 26.19 -5.65 -7.19
N GLY A 306 25.63 -4.53 -7.66
CA GLY A 306 26.36 -3.57 -8.51
C GLY A 306 26.99 -4.17 -9.77
N GLY A 307 26.49 -5.28 -10.29
CA GLY A 307 27.07 -6.02 -11.42
C GLY A 307 28.07 -7.11 -11.02
N GLU A 308 28.46 -7.20 -9.74
CA GLU A 308 29.29 -8.28 -9.22
C GLU A 308 28.42 -9.51 -8.87
N ASP A 309 28.90 -10.70 -9.21
CA ASP A 309 28.38 -11.98 -8.70
C ASP A 309 29.01 -12.32 -7.34
N LEU A 310 28.61 -13.45 -6.75
CA LEU A 310 29.14 -13.89 -5.46
C LEU A 310 30.68 -14.10 -5.49
N ALA A 311 31.25 -14.54 -6.59
CA ALA A 311 32.69 -14.81 -6.70
C ALA A 311 33.47 -13.47 -6.68
N ALA A 312 33.09 -12.52 -7.51
CA ALA A 312 33.66 -11.18 -7.55
C ALA A 312 33.48 -10.44 -6.21
N TRP A 313 32.29 -10.50 -5.63
CA TRP A 313 31.99 -9.95 -4.31
C TRP A 313 32.87 -10.58 -3.22
N SER A 314 33.06 -11.88 -3.25
CA SER A 314 33.90 -12.60 -2.27
C SER A 314 35.33 -12.15 -2.32
N GLU A 315 35.89 -12.01 -3.52
CA GLU A 315 37.27 -11.52 -3.72
C GLU A 315 37.43 -10.07 -3.24
N HIS A 316 36.44 -9.22 -3.61
CA HIS A 316 36.40 -7.84 -3.14
C HIS A 316 36.41 -7.78 -1.58
N LYS A 317 35.53 -8.56 -0.93
CA LYS A 317 35.42 -8.55 0.53
C LYS A 317 36.63 -9.13 1.22
N ARG A 318 37.33 -10.14 0.67
CA ARG A 318 38.60 -10.63 1.19
C ARG A 318 39.65 -9.54 1.19
N LYS A 319 39.81 -8.81 0.08
CA LYS A 319 40.77 -7.71 -0.04
C LYS A 319 40.47 -6.58 0.95
N VAL A 320 39.20 -6.16 1.05
CA VAL A 320 38.80 -5.08 1.97
C VAL A 320 38.98 -5.48 3.42
N ASN A 321 38.59 -6.69 3.82
CA ASN A 321 38.69 -7.14 5.22
C ASN A 321 40.11 -7.42 5.66
N ALA A 322 41.02 -7.85 4.76
CA ALA A 322 42.41 -8.07 5.07
C ALA A 322 43.13 -6.80 5.61
N GLY A 323 42.71 -5.61 5.14
CA GLY A 323 43.24 -4.32 5.60
C GLY A 323 42.61 -3.76 6.88
N LYS A 324 41.70 -4.50 7.53
CA LYS A 324 40.97 -4.01 8.71
C LYS A 324 41.55 -4.60 10.00
N ALA A 325 41.95 -3.73 10.94
CA ALA A 325 42.33 -4.14 12.29
C ALA A 325 41.07 -4.49 13.14
N TRP A 326 40.00 -3.77 12.92
CA TRP A 326 38.69 -4.01 13.54
C TRP A 326 37.54 -3.44 12.65
N ILE A 327 36.34 -3.98 12.81
CA ILE A 327 35.11 -3.53 12.17
C ILE A 327 34.02 -3.43 13.23
N LYS A 328 33.25 -2.35 13.19
CA LYS A 328 32.00 -2.16 13.98
C LYS A 328 30.89 -1.71 13.06
N VAL A 329 29.73 -2.35 13.18
CA VAL A 329 28.55 -2.12 12.34
C VAL A 329 27.32 -1.92 13.22
N GLY A 330 26.77 -0.72 13.22
CA GLY A 330 25.44 -0.43 13.77
C GLY A 330 24.39 -0.57 12.69
N LEU A 331 23.25 -1.14 13.05
CA LEU A 331 22.06 -1.23 12.19
C LEU A 331 20.91 -0.51 12.90
N GLU A 332 20.39 0.53 12.26
CA GLU A 332 19.32 1.36 12.80
C GLU A 332 18.19 1.48 11.78
N ARG A 333 17.00 1.84 12.23
CA ARG A 333 15.84 2.11 11.36
C ARG A 333 15.54 0.94 10.41
N VAL A 334 15.50 -0.27 10.95
CA VAL A 334 15.28 -1.49 10.18
C VAL A 334 13.81 -1.62 9.79
N SER A 335 13.52 -1.81 8.50
CA SER A 335 12.22 -2.23 7.98
C SER A 335 12.33 -3.55 7.23
N MET A 336 11.26 -4.36 7.25
CA MET A 336 11.22 -5.68 6.62
C MET A 336 9.88 -5.85 5.90
N PHE A 337 9.94 -6.07 4.58
CA PHE A 337 8.76 -6.22 3.73
C PHE A 337 8.87 -7.48 2.87
N GLN A 338 7.92 -8.42 2.99
CA GLN A 338 7.79 -9.52 2.03
C GLN A 338 7.47 -8.92 0.66
N TYR A 339 8.27 -9.28 -0.35
CA TYR A 339 8.03 -8.79 -1.71
C TYR A 339 6.90 -9.62 -2.35
N PRO A 340 5.81 -8.98 -2.83
CA PRO A 340 4.71 -9.70 -3.45
C PRO A 340 5.20 -10.50 -4.68
N ARG A 341 4.68 -11.73 -4.84
CA ARG A 341 5.06 -12.71 -5.87
C ARG A 341 6.47 -13.29 -5.77
N GLU A 342 7.31 -12.76 -4.90
CA GLU A 342 8.68 -13.21 -4.74
C GLU A 342 8.86 -13.97 -3.42
N LYS A 343 9.86 -14.84 -3.39
CA LYS A 343 10.21 -15.62 -2.19
C LYS A 343 11.26 -14.94 -1.32
N PHE A 344 11.37 -13.61 -1.39
CA PHE A 344 12.32 -12.87 -0.58
C PHE A 344 11.67 -11.74 0.21
N VAL A 345 12.33 -11.36 1.29
CA VAL A 345 12.00 -10.19 2.10
C VAL A 345 13.01 -9.08 1.79
N VAL A 346 12.49 -7.88 1.55
CA VAL A 346 13.29 -6.66 1.45
C VAL A 346 13.57 -6.15 2.85
N VAL A 347 14.84 -6.04 3.21
CA VAL A 347 15.31 -5.45 4.46
C VAL A 347 16.04 -4.16 4.14
N SER A 348 15.52 -3.03 4.62
CA SER A 348 16.18 -1.72 4.50
C SER A 348 16.57 -1.23 5.87
N PHE A 349 17.76 -0.65 5.99
CA PHE A 349 18.28 -0.12 7.25
C PHE A 349 19.31 0.99 7.02
N GLU A 350 19.57 1.78 8.04
CA GLU A 350 20.68 2.69 8.12
C GLU A 350 21.88 1.95 8.73
N GLN A 351 22.97 1.86 7.97
CA GLN A 351 24.19 1.20 8.38
C GLN A 351 25.20 2.24 8.87
N ASN A 352 25.60 2.14 10.13
CA ASN A 352 26.70 2.92 10.70
C ASN A 352 27.96 2.05 10.75
N TYR A 353 28.83 2.22 9.76
CA TYR A 353 30.07 1.45 9.63
C TYR A 353 31.25 2.21 10.19
N ARG A 354 32.05 1.55 11.02
CA ARG A 354 33.34 2.07 11.54
C ARG A 354 34.42 1.01 11.48
N SER A 355 35.61 1.42 11.14
CA SER A 355 36.82 0.58 11.18
C SER A 355 38.06 1.45 11.49
N ASN A 356 39.24 0.84 11.59
CA ASN A 356 40.49 1.56 11.82
C ASN A 356 40.80 2.65 10.78
N ASN A 357 40.23 2.59 9.56
CA ASN A 357 40.56 3.50 8.46
C ASN A 357 39.36 4.03 7.67
N LEU A 358 38.13 3.73 8.11
CA LEU A 358 36.89 4.21 7.45
C LEU A 358 35.77 4.34 8.45
N SER A 359 35.03 5.44 8.35
CA SER A 359 33.75 5.63 9.04
C SER A 359 32.73 6.22 8.05
N ASN A 360 31.57 5.60 7.90
CA ASN A 360 30.49 6.15 7.10
C ASN A 360 29.12 5.70 7.61
N VAL A 361 28.08 6.47 7.24
CA VAL A 361 26.69 6.13 7.44
C VAL A 361 26.03 6.08 6.07
N MET A 362 25.30 5.02 5.79
CA MET A 362 24.58 4.87 4.52
C MET A 362 23.28 4.11 4.71
N ARG A 363 22.29 4.40 3.86
CA ARG A 363 21.11 3.57 3.75
C ARG A 363 21.41 2.37 2.85
N LYS A 364 21.07 1.18 3.34
CA LYS A 364 21.31 -0.08 2.66
C LYS A 364 20.03 -0.86 2.51
N ARG A 365 19.92 -1.57 1.37
CA ARG A 365 18.84 -2.50 1.08
C ARG A 365 19.42 -3.87 0.79
N GLN A 366 18.85 -4.90 1.42
CA GLN A 366 19.17 -6.30 1.19
C GLN A 366 17.89 -7.09 0.83
N TYR A 367 18.02 -8.09 -0.05
CA TYR A 367 16.95 -9.05 -0.33
C TYR A 367 17.36 -10.40 0.24
N TRP A 368 16.53 -10.90 1.16
CA TRP A 368 16.78 -12.11 1.91
C TRP A 368 15.85 -13.21 1.46
N VAL A 369 16.40 -14.39 1.10
CA VAL A 369 15.67 -15.59 0.69
C VAL A 369 15.88 -16.71 1.70
N HIS A 370 14.95 -17.65 1.75
CA HIS A 370 15.16 -18.91 2.42
C HIS A 370 15.93 -19.91 1.52
N GLU A 371 17.03 -20.45 2.06
CA GLU A 371 17.71 -21.65 1.55
C GLU A 371 17.55 -22.76 2.59
N GLY A 372 16.58 -23.67 2.39
CA GLY A 372 16.15 -24.59 3.43
C GLY A 372 15.63 -23.85 4.66
N ALA A 373 16.23 -24.09 5.83
CA ALA A 373 15.87 -23.43 7.08
C ALA A 373 16.66 -22.13 7.36
N ARG A 374 17.52 -21.69 6.44
CA ARG A 374 18.41 -20.54 6.67
C ARG A 374 18.03 -19.37 5.77
N TRP A 375 18.12 -18.16 6.32
CA TRP A 375 18.06 -16.93 5.56
C TRP A 375 19.41 -16.63 4.88
N LYS A 376 19.36 -16.19 3.62
CA LYS A 376 20.51 -15.85 2.79
C LYS A 376 20.27 -14.53 2.04
N ILE A 377 21.31 -13.78 1.82
CA ILE A 377 21.26 -12.52 1.06
C ILE A 377 21.39 -12.81 -0.43
N LEU A 378 20.34 -12.47 -1.19
CA LEU A 378 20.28 -12.60 -2.65
C LEU A 378 20.79 -11.34 -3.38
N TYR A 379 20.63 -10.18 -2.75
CA TYR A 379 21.01 -8.87 -3.30
C TYR A 379 21.35 -7.93 -2.17
N GLU A 380 22.33 -7.04 -2.40
CA GLU A 380 22.68 -5.95 -1.51
C GLU A 380 22.99 -4.70 -2.35
N GLY A 381 22.54 -3.53 -1.89
CA GLY A 381 22.80 -2.26 -2.57
C GLY A 381 22.52 -1.06 -1.69
N ALA A 382 22.94 0.13 -2.12
CA ALA A 382 22.53 1.39 -1.52
C ALA A 382 21.05 1.65 -1.82
N GLU A 383 20.37 2.37 -0.90
CA GLU A 383 18.99 2.83 -1.08
C GLU A 383 18.94 4.26 -1.61
#